data_d76ceb606edebd2871ab7e1ba4970a39
#
_entry.id   d76ceb606edebd2871ab7e1ba4970a39
#
_cell.length_a   1.000
_cell.length_b   1.000
_cell.length_c   1.000
_cell.angle_alpha   90.00
_cell.angle_beta   90.00
_cell.angle_gamma   90.00
#
_symmetry.space_group_name_H-M   'P 1'
#
loop_
_entity.id
_entity.type
_entity.pdbx_description
1 polymer ?
#
loop_
_entity_poly.entity_id
_entity_poly.type
_entity_poly.pdbx_seq_one_letter_code
_entity_poly.pdbx_strand_id
1 'polypeptide(L)'
;MEMNENLRCAIFGQRTMRFKWGFDEDEEQCRRMKLELLQRIMELRQQNVTQFFVACDHGIGLYAAEQINELRKSDPDLMLFCTVPHEGQATKWAPYLRERYFRMLEDCTSIDCISLQARPDAQLLAYRRIIDRSDMALTVFDSEAPEAGHAEEKALAYALNSRKPVINLDPYTLTVSRIDKHADK
;
A
#
# COMPACT_ATOMS: atom_id res chain seq x y z
N MET A 1 25.88 -21.01 3.50
CA MET A 1 25.71 -19.56 3.39
C MET A 1 24.33 -19.33 2.82
N GLU A 2 23.33 -19.17 3.68
CA GLU A 2 21.98 -18.80 3.22
C GLU A 2 22.11 -17.43 2.56
N MET A 3 21.86 -17.36 1.27
CA MET A 3 21.68 -16.08 0.59
C MET A 3 20.43 -15.46 1.22
N ASN A 4 20.63 -14.37 1.93
CA ASN A 4 19.56 -13.60 2.53
C ASN A 4 18.76 -13.00 1.36
N GLU A 5 17.72 -13.69 0.92
CA GLU A 5 16.91 -13.25 -0.22
C GLU A 5 16.27 -11.92 0.12
N ASN A 6 16.41 -10.96 -0.78
CA ASN A 6 15.74 -9.67 -0.68
C ASN A 6 14.23 -9.87 -0.78
N LEU A 7 13.51 -9.62 0.31
CA LEU A 7 12.06 -9.78 0.37
C LEU A 7 11.32 -8.60 -0.27
N ARG A 8 10.13 -8.88 -0.77
CA ARG A 8 9.25 -7.94 -1.47
C ARG A 8 7.93 -7.82 -0.73
N CYS A 9 7.44 -6.58 -0.53
CA CYS A 9 6.21 -6.32 0.19
C CYS A 9 5.27 -5.41 -0.61
N ALA A 10 4.03 -5.83 -0.79
CA ALA A 10 2.95 -4.98 -1.29
C ALA A 10 2.32 -4.19 -0.14
N ILE A 11 2.05 -2.90 -0.33
CA ILE A 11 1.36 -2.07 0.66
C ILE A 11 0.09 -1.51 0.05
N PHE A 12 -1.03 -1.75 0.71
CA PHE A 12 -2.34 -1.19 0.34
C PHE A 12 -3.26 -1.17 1.56
N GLY A 13 -4.41 -0.55 1.42
CA GLY A 13 -5.37 -0.45 2.52
C GLY A 13 -6.76 -0.10 2.03
N GLN A 14 -7.67 0.11 2.96
CA GLN A 14 -9.02 0.52 2.63
C GLN A 14 -9.03 1.89 1.92
N ARG A 15 -10.05 2.12 1.11
CA ARG A 15 -10.18 3.38 0.36
C ARG A 15 -10.26 4.58 1.31
N THR A 16 -9.77 5.73 0.86
CA THR A 16 -9.65 6.95 1.65
C THR A 16 -10.97 7.38 2.29
N MET A 17 -12.07 7.33 1.55
CA MET A 17 -13.39 7.73 2.04
C MET A 17 -13.97 6.83 3.14
N ARG A 18 -13.39 5.67 3.37
CA ARG A 18 -13.77 4.79 4.47
C ARG A 18 -13.13 5.17 5.81
N PHE A 19 -12.03 5.91 5.78
CA PHE A 19 -11.45 6.43 7.00
C PHE A 19 -12.35 7.52 7.61
N LYS A 20 -12.47 7.56 8.92
CA LYS A 20 -13.26 8.59 9.64
C LYS A 20 -12.76 10.01 9.36
N TRP A 21 -11.48 10.17 9.07
CA TRP A 21 -10.86 11.45 8.69
C TRP A 21 -10.95 11.77 7.19
N GLY A 22 -11.30 10.78 6.33
CA GLY A 22 -11.36 11.00 4.90
C GLY A 22 -10.04 11.53 4.34
N PHE A 23 -10.08 12.74 3.79
CA PHE A 23 -8.89 13.45 3.26
C PHE A 23 -8.24 14.42 4.26
N ASP A 24 -8.77 14.54 5.49
CA ASP A 24 -8.17 15.38 6.53
C ASP A 24 -6.99 14.67 7.20
N GLU A 25 -5.82 14.81 6.60
CA GLU A 25 -4.58 14.20 7.10
C GLU A 25 -4.01 14.90 8.35
N ASP A 26 -4.54 16.07 8.73
CA ASP A 26 -4.16 16.77 9.95
C ASP A 26 -4.91 16.23 11.19
N GLU A 27 -5.93 15.42 10.97
CA GLU A 27 -6.62 14.73 12.04
C GLU A 27 -5.66 13.82 12.81
N GLU A 28 -5.75 13.84 14.15
CA GLU A 28 -4.77 13.17 15.03
C GLU A 28 -4.67 11.67 14.75
N GLN A 29 -5.81 11.01 14.54
CA GLN A 29 -5.83 9.56 14.28
C GLN A 29 -5.11 9.21 12.96
N CYS A 30 -5.27 10.05 11.92
CA CYS A 30 -4.54 9.89 10.67
C CYS A 30 -3.03 9.99 10.89
N ARG A 31 -2.59 11.00 11.63
CA ARG A 31 -1.15 11.20 11.93
C ARG A 31 -0.59 10.02 12.71
N ARG A 32 -1.32 9.52 13.70
CA ARG A 32 -0.91 8.34 14.49
C ARG A 32 -0.83 7.08 13.62
N MET A 33 -1.83 6.85 12.78
CA MET A 33 -1.82 5.71 11.83
C MET A 33 -0.63 5.80 10.88
N LYS A 34 -0.32 6.99 10.34
CA LYS A 34 0.86 7.18 9.47
C LYS A 34 2.18 6.89 10.18
N LEU A 35 2.33 7.26 11.45
CA LEU A 35 3.51 6.94 12.24
C LEU A 35 3.66 5.43 12.44
N GLU A 36 2.56 4.73 12.74
CA GLU A 36 2.58 3.27 12.86
C GLU A 36 2.89 2.59 11.53
N LEU A 37 2.35 3.10 10.42
CA LEU A 37 2.67 2.60 9.08
C LEU A 37 4.17 2.74 8.78
N LEU A 38 4.75 3.89 9.08
CA LEU A 38 6.20 4.12 8.93
C LEU A 38 7.01 3.15 9.78
N GLN A 39 6.60 2.94 11.03
CA GLN A 39 7.29 2.00 11.93
C GLN A 39 7.25 0.57 11.37
N ARG A 40 6.11 0.13 10.83
CA ARG A 40 6.01 -1.19 10.20
C ARG A 40 6.90 -1.32 8.96
N ILE A 41 6.97 -0.28 8.14
CA ILE A 41 7.87 -0.25 6.97
C ILE A 41 9.34 -0.38 7.42
N MET A 42 9.75 0.35 8.45
CA MET A 42 11.10 0.29 8.99
C MET A 42 11.44 -1.09 9.59
N GLU A 43 10.50 -1.71 10.29
CA GLU A 43 10.68 -3.07 10.83
C GLU A 43 10.80 -4.12 9.72
N LEU A 44 9.98 -4.00 8.67
CA LEU A 44 10.09 -4.88 7.50
C LEU A 44 11.45 -4.71 6.80
N ARG A 45 11.95 -3.47 6.71
CA ARG A 45 13.28 -3.21 6.18
C ARG A 45 14.37 -3.90 7.01
N GLN A 46 14.26 -3.89 8.35
CA GLN A 46 15.17 -4.61 9.24
C GLN A 46 15.10 -6.14 9.04
N GLN A 47 13.97 -6.65 8.57
CA GLN A 47 13.75 -8.06 8.21
C GLN A 47 14.14 -8.38 6.75
N ASN A 48 14.95 -7.52 6.14
CA ASN A 48 15.45 -7.64 4.76
C ASN A 48 14.39 -7.47 3.65
N VAL A 49 13.29 -6.79 3.93
CA VAL A 49 12.41 -6.29 2.87
C VAL A 49 13.07 -5.08 2.22
N THR A 50 13.47 -5.21 0.96
CA THR A 50 14.16 -4.16 0.21
C THR A 50 13.34 -3.57 -0.91
N GLN A 51 12.26 -4.24 -1.30
CA GLN A 51 11.40 -3.83 -2.40
C GLN A 51 9.96 -3.67 -1.92
N PHE A 52 9.43 -2.47 -2.07
CA PHE A 52 8.04 -2.15 -1.75
C PHE A 52 7.26 -1.81 -3.01
N PHE A 53 6.01 -2.25 -3.06
CA PHE A 53 5.11 -2.09 -4.19
C PHE A 53 3.81 -1.41 -3.75
N VAL A 54 3.41 -0.35 -4.45
CA VAL A 54 2.15 0.38 -4.21
C VAL A 54 1.34 0.53 -5.49
N ALA A 55 0.02 0.56 -5.37
CA ALA A 55 -0.92 0.67 -6.50
C ALA A 55 -1.38 2.11 -6.77
N CYS A 56 -0.65 3.09 -6.29
CA CYS A 56 -0.79 4.52 -6.56
C CYS A 56 -2.19 5.11 -6.31
N ASP A 57 -2.91 4.61 -5.30
CA ASP A 57 -4.12 5.26 -4.79
C ASP A 57 -3.77 6.55 -4.03
N HIS A 58 -4.78 7.38 -3.74
CA HIS A 58 -4.62 8.63 -2.98
C HIS A 58 -4.72 8.46 -1.46
N GLY A 59 -4.68 7.23 -0.96
CA GLY A 59 -4.72 6.88 0.46
C GLY A 59 -3.44 6.19 0.92
N ILE A 60 -3.57 4.95 1.38
CA ILE A 60 -2.46 4.19 1.97
C ILE A 60 -1.29 4.03 0.99
N GLY A 61 -1.56 3.81 -0.30
CA GLY A 61 -0.49 3.73 -1.31
C GLY A 61 0.34 5.01 -1.38
N LEU A 62 -0.31 6.18 -1.40
CA LEU A 62 0.37 7.47 -1.42
C LEU A 62 1.17 7.69 -0.12
N TYR A 63 0.57 7.44 1.05
CA TYR A 63 1.24 7.62 2.34
C TYR A 63 2.49 6.74 2.45
N ALA A 64 2.37 5.47 2.13
CA ALA A 64 3.48 4.53 2.16
C ALA A 64 4.58 4.93 1.17
N ALA A 65 4.22 5.32 -0.05
CA ALA A 65 5.17 5.72 -1.07
C ALA A 65 5.97 6.97 -0.68
N GLU A 66 5.33 7.99 -0.10
CA GLU A 66 6.01 9.18 0.41
C GLU A 66 7.01 8.83 1.51
N GLN A 67 6.60 7.97 2.45
CA GLN A 67 7.48 7.51 3.54
C GLN A 67 8.68 6.71 3.02
N ILE A 68 8.45 5.80 2.08
CA ILE A 68 9.51 4.99 1.48
C ILE A 68 10.47 5.87 0.66
N ASN A 69 9.96 6.80 -0.13
CA ASN A 69 10.81 7.72 -0.89
C ASN A 69 11.68 8.59 0.04
N GLU A 70 11.16 8.98 1.21
CA GLU A 70 11.96 9.70 2.22
C GLU A 70 13.05 8.81 2.81
N LEU A 71 12.74 7.58 3.17
CA LEU A 71 13.72 6.61 3.68
C LEU A 71 14.82 6.31 2.65
N ARG A 72 14.50 6.25 1.37
CA ARG A 72 15.44 5.99 0.28
C ARG A 72 16.54 7.04 0.14
N LYS A 73 16.33 8.23 0.65
CA LYS A 73 17.38 9.28 0.65
C LYS A 73 18.59 8.88 1.48
N SER A 74 18.40 8.07 2.50
CA SER A 74 19.45 7.55 3.39
C SER A 74 19.74 6.07 3.25
N ASP A 75 18.89 5.32 2.52
CA ASP A 75 19.02 3.87 2.28
C ASP A 75 18.93 3.58 0.77
N PRO A 76 20.06 3.56 0.06
CA PRO A 76 20.09 3.38 -1.38
C PRO A 76 19.68 1.96 -1.84
N ASP A 77 19.67 0.98 -0.95
CA ASP A 77 19.26 -0.39 -1.26
C ASP A 77 17.74 -0.56 -1.26
N LEU A 78 17.02 0.43 -0.73
CA LEU A 78 15.57 0.42 -0.67
C LEU A 78 14.96 0.84 -2.01
N MET A 79 13.99 0.07 -2.51
CA MET A 79 13.33 0.31 -3.78
C MET A 79 11.82 0.48 -3.60
N LEU A 80 11.24 1.41 -4.36
CA LEU A 80 9.80 1.64 -4.47
C LEU A 80 9.34 1.44 -5.91
N PHE A 81 8.39 0.53 -6.10
CA PHE A 81 7.74 0.25 -7.38
C PHE A 81 6.30 0.74 -7.35
N CYS A 82 5.96 1.62 -8.28
CA CYS A 82 4.63 2.22 -8.40
C CYS A 82 3.87 1.59 -9.56
N THR A 83 2.70 1.02 -9.30
CA THR A 83 1.79 0.52 -10.34
C THR A 83 0.62 1.47 -10.47
N VAL A 84 0.54 2.14 -11.61
CA VAL A 84 -0.51 3.11 -11.96
C VAL A 84 -1.67 2.36 -12.61
N PRO A 85 -2.92 2.52 -12.13
CA PRO A 85 -4.08 1.87 -12.74
C PRO A 85 -4.31 2.30 -14.20
N HIS A 86 -4.22 3.62 -14.48
CA HIS A 86 -4.27 4.18 -15.83
C HIS A 86 -3.61 5.57 -15.86
N GLU A 87 -3.17 6.00 -17.02
CA GLU A 87 -2.40 7.26 -17.16
C GLU A 87 -3.15 8.49 -16.64
N GLY A 88 -4.44 8.58 -16.86
CA GLY A 88 -5.27 9.72 -16.45
C GLY A 88 -5.81 9.65 -15.02
N GLN A 89 -5.31 8.76 -14.17
CA GLN A 89 -5.87 8.51 -12.83
C GLN A 89 -6.03 9.78 -11.99
N ALA A 90 -5.03 10.61 -11.93
CA ALA A 90 -5.01 11.79 -11.08
C ALA A 90 -5.66 13.04 -11.71
N THR A 91 -6.20 12.95 -12.92
CA THR A 91 -6.73 14.11 -13.67
C THR A 91 -7.80 14.89 -12.90
N LYS A 92 -8.65 14.19 -12.16
CA LYS A 92 -9.76 14.79 -11.39
C LYS A 92 -9.45 14.97 -9.90
N TRP A 93 -8.23 14.65 -9.47
CA TRP A 93 -7.85 14.83 -8.06
C TRP A 93 -7.64 16.31 -7.74
N ALA A 94 -7.82 16.66 -6.46
CA ALA A 94 -7.49 17.99 -5.99
C ALA A 94 -6.02 18.35 -6.30
N PRO A 95 -5.70 19.62 -6.60
CA PRO A 95 -4.37 20.02 -7.05
C PRO A 95 -3.24 19.56 -6.13
N TYR A 96 -3.41 19.67 -4.81
CA TYR A 96 -2.40 19.24 -3.83
C TYR A 96 -2.15 17.72 -3.84
N LEU A 97 -3.20 16.92 -4.08
CA LEU A 97 -3.05 15.46 -4.22
C LEU A 97 -2.35 15.09 -5.53
N ARG A 98 -2.68 15.80 -6.61
CA ARG A 98 -2.00 15.61 -7.91
C ARG A 98 -0.51 15.92 -7.83
N GLU A 99 -0.15 17.01 -7.17
CA GLU A 99 1.26 17.36 -6.98
C GLU A 99 2.02 16.27 -6.23
N ARG A 100 1.45 15.76 -5.15
CA ARG A 100 2.03 14.66 -4.37
C ARG A 100 2.14 13.37 -5.18
N TYR A 101 1.12 13.06 -5.96
CA TYR A 101 1.09 11.90 -6.84
C TYR A 101 2.22 11.95 -7.87
N PHE A 102 2.40 13.06 -8.57
CA PHE A 102 3.48 13.18 -9.54
C PHE A 102 4.86 13.17 -8.89
N ARG A 103 5.03 13.81 -7.74
CA ARG A 103 6.28 13.74 -6.97
C ARG A 103 6.59 12.30 -6.54
N MET A 104 5.61 11.55 -6.09
CA MET A 104 5.75 10.14 -5.77
C MET A 104 6.29 9.34 -6.96
N LEU A 105 5.73 9.57 -8.16
CA LEU A 105 6.16 8.89 -9.38
C LEU A 105 7.55 9.33 -9.85
N GLU A 106 7.91 10.61 -9.70
CA GLU A 106 9.25 11.11 -10.03
C GLU A 106 10.33 10.50 -9.14
N ASP A 107 10.04 10.33 -7.86
CA ASP A 107 10.99 9.86 -6.87
C ASP A 107 11.07 8.32 -6.77
N CYS A 108 10.13 7.56 -7.32
CA CYS A 108 10.13 6.10 -7.19
C CYS A 108 11.21 5.44 -8.06
N THR A 109 11.47 4.16 -7.79
CA THR A 109 12.45 3.36 -8.54
C THR A 109 11.98 3.05 -9.94
N SER A 110 10.70 2.67 -10.09
CA SER A 110 10.11 2.28 -11.38
C SER A 110 8.60 2.42 -11.35
N ILE A 111 8.05 2.72 -12.53
CA ILE A 111 6.60 2.86 -12.77
C ILE A 111 6.15 1.76 -13.71
N ASP A 112 5.04 1.12 -13.37
CA ASP A 112 4.28 0.20 -14.23
C ASP A 112 2.86 0.76 -14.40
N CYS A 113 2.26 0.60 -15.56
CA CYS A 113 0.92 1.08 -15.87
C CYS A 113 0.05 -0.08 -16.36
N ILE A 114 -1.13 -0.26 -15.76
CA ILE A 114 -2.06 -1.33 -16.13
C ILE A 114 -2.72 -1.03 -17.48
N SER A 115 -3.16 0.21 -17.69
CA SER A 115 -3.89 0.61 -18.88
C SER A 115 -3.60 2.06 -19.26
N LEU A 116 -3.56 2.36 -20.56
CA LEU A 116 -3.47 3.73 -21.03
C LEU A 116 -4.76 4.52 -20.76
N GLN A 117 -5.90 3.83 -20.81
CA GLN A 117 -7.21 4.43 -20.61
C GLN A 117 -7.87 3.95 -19.32
N ALA A 118 -8.79 4.77 -18.81
CA ALA A 118 -9.59 4.41 -17.66
C ALA A 118 -10.41 3.14 -17.93
N ARG A 119 -10.36 2.21 -16.98
CA ARG A 119 -11.13 0.95 -16.97
C ARG A 119 -11.73 0.74 -15.59
N PRO A 120 -12.96 0.17 -15.47
CA PRO A 120 -13.58 -0.09 -14.18
C PRO A 120 -12.77 -1.02 -13.27
N ASP A 121 -11.99 -1.94 -13.82
CA ASP A 121 -11.19 -2.93 -13.12
C ASP A 121 -9.72 -2.55 -12.92
N ALA A 122 -9.29 -1.39 -13.45
CA ALA A 122 -7.88 -1.02 -13.48
C ALA A 122 -7.26 -0.93 -12.06
N GLN A 123 -7.97 -0.39 -11.09
CA GLN A 123 -7.50 -0.30 -9.72
C GLN A 123 -7.32 -1.70 -9.09
N LEU A 124 -8.27 -2.60 -9.28
CA LEU A 124 -8.15 -3.96 -8.78
C LEU A 124 -7.00 -4.71 -9.46
N LEU A 125 -6.81 -4.52 -10.76
CA LEU A 125 -5.68 -5.12 -11.48
C LEU A 125 -4.33 -4.57 -11.00
N ALA A 126 -4.27 -3.28 -10.65
CA ALA A 126 -3.07 -2.69 -10.06
C ALA A 126 -2.75 -3.32 -8.69
N TYR A 127 -3.73 -3.49 -7.83
CA TYR A 127 -3.55 -4.20 -6.55
C TYR A 127 -3.10 -5.65 -6.75
N ARG A 128 -3.74 -6.40 -7.66
CA ARG A 128 -3.32 -7.78 -7.97
C ARG A 128 -1.88 -7.82 -8.47
N ARG A 129 -1.50 -6.89 -9.34
CA ARG A 129 -0.13 -6.79 -9.88
C ARG A 129 0.91 -6.61 -8.77
N ILE A 130 0.68 -5.72 -7.81
CA ILE A 130 1.63 -5.53 -6.71
C ILE A 130 1.67 -6.74 -5.78
N ILE A 131 0.54 -7.39 -5.53
CA ILE A 131 0.46 -8.60 -4.71
C ILE A 131 1.23 -9.75 -5.38
N ASP A 132 1.04 -9.96 -6.68
CA ASP A 132 1.71 -11.04 -7.42
C ASP A 132 3.23 -10.89 -7.43
N ARG A 133 3.72 -9.64 -7.44
CA ARG A 133 5.15 -9.32 -7.43
C ARG A 133 5.78 -9.34 -6.04
N SER A 134 5.01 -9.61 -5.01
CA SER A 134 5.46 -9.52 -3.61
C SER A 134 5.44 -10.89 -2.92
N ASP A 135 6.23 -11.01 -1.88
CA ASP A 135 6.31 -12.22 -1.04
C ASP A 135 5.33 -12.13 0.13
N MET A 136 4.96 -10.91 0.52
CA MET A 136 4.05 -10.59 1.62
C MET A 136 3.30 -9.29 1.36
N ALA A 137 2.32 -8.99 2.19
CA ALA A 137 1.59 -7.73 2.17
C ALA A 137 1.53 -7.08 3.56
N LEU A 138 1.69 -5.75 3.58
CA LEU A 138 1.35 -4.89 4.70
C LEU A 138 0.07 -4.14 4.34
N THR A 139 -0.97 -4.29 5.14
CA THR A 139 -2.29 -3.71 4.85
C THR A 139 -2.77 -2.81 5.97
N VAL A 140 -3.67 -1.89 5.63
CA VAL A 140 -4.35 -1.02 6.60
C VAL A 140 -5.85 -1.13 6.39
N PHE A 141 -6.49 -1.97 7.19
CA PHE A 141 -7.94 -2.19 7.19
C PHE A 141 -8.50 -2.18 8.59
N ASP A 142 -9.67 -1.56 8.72
CA ASP A 142 -10.48 -1.65 9.92
C ASP A 142 -10.94 -3.10 10.12
N SER A 143 -10.65 -3.65 11.30
CA SER A 143 -11.00 -5.02 11.65
C SER A 143 -12.47 -5.21 11.99
N GLU A 144 -13.20 -4.13 12.30
CA GLU A 144 -14.58 -4.24 12.79
C GLU A 144 -15.66 -4.20 11.69
N ALA A 145 -15.36 -3.68 10.50
CA ALA A 145 -16.38 -3.53 9.46
C ALA A 145 -15.83 -3.64 8.04
N PRO A 146 -15.64 -4.84 7.49
CA PRO A 146 -15.29 -4.97 6.08
C PRO A 146 -16.47 -4.53 5.21
N GLU A 147 -16.31 -3.47 4.43
CA GLU A 147 -17.21 -3.18 3.32
C GLU A 147 -16.90 -4.12 2.16
N ALA A 148 -17.83 -5.03 1.84
CA ALA A 148 -17.65 -5.91 0.69
C ALA A 148 -17.88 -5.15 -0.64
N GLY A 149 -17.05 -5.43 -1.65
CA GLY A 149 -17.33 -5.05 -3.03
C GLY A 149 -16.41 -4.02 -3.66
N HIS A 150 -15.56 -3.33 -2.89
CA HIS A 150 -14.57 -2.40 -3.44
C HIS A 150 -13.27 -3.12 -3.86
N ALA A 151 -12.46 -2.45 -4.67
CA ALA A 151 -11.22 -3.02 -5.19
C ALA A 151 -10.24 -3.40 -4.07
N GLU A 152 -10.20 -2.62 -2.99
CA GLU A 152 -9.31 -2.79 -1.85
C GLU A 152 -9.63 -4.08 -1.06
N GLU A 153 -10.89 -4.33 -0.75
CA GLU A 153 -11.32 -5.55 -0.06
C GLU A 153 -11.17 -6.80 -0.93
N LYS A 154 -11.43 -6.66 -2.25
CA LYS A 154 -11.14 -7.73 -3.21
C LYS A 154 -9.66 -8.03 -3.31
N ALA A 155 -8.81 -7.00 -3.20
CA ALA A 155 -7.35 -7.16 -3.16
C ALA A 155 -6.90 -7.90 -1.90
N LEU A 156 -7.45 -7.57 -0.74
CA LEU A 156 -7.17 -8.29 0.51
C LEU A 156 -7.54 -9.76 0.39
N ALA A 157 -8.74 -10.06 -0.09
CA ALA A 157 -9.18 -11.44 -0.34
C ALA A 157 -8.24 -12.16 -1.33
N TYR A 158 -7.79 -11.47 -2.36
CA TYR A 158 -6.85 -12.02 -3.34
C TYR A 158 -5.50 -12.36 -2.70
N ALA A 159 -4.94 -11.49 -1.86
CA ALA A 159 -3.69 -11.75 -1.14
C ALA A 159 -3.80 -12.97 -0.24
N LEU A 160 -4.89 -13.08 0.54
CA LEU A 160 -5.15 -14.21 1.41
C LEU A 160 -5.35 -15.52 0.61
N ASN A 161 -6.05 -15.46 -0.52
CA ASN A 161 -6.23 -16.60 -1.42
C ASN A 161 -4.92 -17.05 -2.07
N SER A 162 -4.01 -16.13 -2.31
CA SER A 162 -2.67 -16.39 -2.85
C SER A 162 -1.70 -16.97 -1.79
N ARG A 163 -2.17 -17.22 -0.58
CA ARG A 163 -1.41 -17.76 0.57
C ARG A 163 -0.19 -16.93 0.94
N LYS A 164 -0.23 -15.64 0.66
CA LYS A 164 0.83 -14.73 1.08
C LYS A 164 0.62 -14.29 2.52
N PRO A 165 1.68 -14.17 3.33
CA PRO A 165 1.58 -13.57 4.65
C PRO A 165 1.03 -12.15 4.55
N VAL A 166 0.02 -11.83 5.34
CA VAL A 166 -0.57 -10.50 5.42
C VAL A 166 -0.42 -9.99 6.85
N ILE A 167 0.21 -8.83 6.99
CA ILE A 167 0.29 -8.08 8.24
C ILE A 167 -0.69 -6.92 8.12
N ASN A 168 -1.68 -6.85 8.98
CA ASN A 168 -2.66 -5.77 8.98
C ASN A 168 -2.45 -4.83 10.16
N LEU A 169 -2.41 -3.54 9.86
CA LEU A 169 -2.49 -2.45 10.82
C LEU A 169 -3.95 -1.96 10.87
N ASP A 170 -4.58 -2.07 12.03
CA ASP A 170 -5.88 -1.44 12.25
C ASP A 170 -5.72 0.08 12.39
N PRO A 171 -6.41 0.90 11.57
CA PRO A 171 -6.18 2.34 11.53
C PRO A 171 -6.68 3.07 12.78
N TYR A 172 -7.51 2.46 13.59
CA TYR A 172 -8.13 3.09 14.76
C TYR A 172 -7.51 2.62 16.08
N THR A 173 -7.34 1.33 16.24
CA THR A 173 -6.73 0.75 17.45
C THR A 173 -5.21 0.75 17.39
N LEU A 174 -4.64 0.91 16.19
CA LEU A 174 -3.20 0.80 15.89
C LEU A 174 -2.63 -0.59 16.22
N THR A 175 -3.51 -1.58 16.36
CA THR A 175 -3.14 -2.98 16.58
C THR A 175 -2.61 -3.57 15.28
N VAL A 176 -1.51 -4.29 15.37
CA VAL A 176 -0.93 -5.04 14.27
C VAL A 176 -1.23 -6.51 14.44
N SER A 177 -1.80 -7.14 13.44
CA SER A 177 -2.14 -8.56 13.45
C SER A 177 -1.68 -9.24 12.17
N ARG A 178 -1.28 -10.51 12.27
CA ARG A 178 -1.05 -11.35 11.10
C ARG A 178 -2.37 -12.04 10.74
N ILE A 179 -2.76 -11.90 9.47
CA ILE A 179 -3.97 -12.54 8.94
C ILE A 179 -3.52 -13.77 8.14
N ASP A 180 -3.93 -14.95 8.59
CA ASP A 180 -3.72 -16.21 7.88
C ASP A 180 -5.09 -16.81 7.54
N LYS A 181 -5.27 -17.33 6.34
CA LYS A 181 -6.54 -17.96 5.89
C LYS A 181 -6.90 -19.25 6.67
N HIS A 182 -6.04 -19.72 7.56
CA HIS A 182 -6.18 -21.00 8.26
C HIS A 182 -6.64 -20.88 9.72
N ALA A 183 -7.15 -19.72 10.17
CA ALA A 183 -7.62 -19.56 11.56
C ALA A 183 -9.05 -20.08 11.79
N ASP A 184 -9.74 -20.61 10.76
CA ASP A 184 -11.06 -21.25 10.91
C ASP A 184 -10.96 -22.73 10.55
N LYS A 185 -10.61 -23.54 11.55
CA LYS A 185 -10.99 -24.95 11.70
C LYS A 185 -11.18 -25.30 13.17
#